data_e324a78596fec58e25d60ae72234dc45
#
_entry.id   e324a78596fec58e25d60ae72234dc45
#
_cell.length_a   1.000
_cell.length_b   1.000
_cell.length_c   1.000
_cell.angle_alpha   90.00
_cell.angle_beta   90.00
_cell.angle_gamma   90.00
#
_symmetry.space_group_name_H-M   'P 1'
#
loop_
_entity.id
_entity.type
_entity.pdbx_description
1 polymer ?
#
loop_
_entity_poly.entity_id
_entity_poly.type
_entity_poly.pdbx_seq_one_letter_code
_entity_poly.pdbx_strand_id
1 'polypeptide(L)'
;MLQQRRLAGSRLAMVGRGATQHFSGSLYAGMKEKPSDKEYLMTTPTNDRFASPATAGSTPKGDFFGHPRQLGTMFHIELWERFSFYGMQAILLIYLYYATKDGGLGIDKNLAGGVVGAYSGSIYLATILSGWLADRVLGAEKTLFWSGVVVMLGHIALAVLPGFVGLIAGLVLIALGSGGVKSSAGAMVGSLYEDPAKRHLRDAGFSIFYTAINIGGFVGPLLTGWLQLKYGFHYGFGAAAVGMAFGLWQYWRGRSQLPPSLPANPLPPEQRKLAVSVALIALMVLGGSITGKLLHLGNFSHVLLAVVIIASLTYFVRMFTSSRVSSVEKRHILAYVPMFAVMCLFWAVWFQIYTVVTIYFDETSNRVLWGFEIPVAWLAALQSMWVIIFAGLMAAMWTKMGTRQPKTPMKFALAMLIMGASYLCFIPFISSGQVMPLAVMALLVLTITIAELLLSPISLSFATKIAPEVFKTQMVSFNFLTISLGFTLGGVLFDELYNAAKVVEFYRLLGILGIGSGVVLLVMLPVLNRLLSDID
;
A
#
# COMPACT_ATOMS: atom_id res chain seq x y z
N MET A 1 -7.77 66.97 -18.03
CA MET A 1 -9.13 67.40 -18.21
C MET A 1 -10.00 66.59 -17.33
N LEU A 2 -10.21 67.01 -16.15
CA LEU A 2 -11.39 67.76 -15.68
C LEU A 2 -12.59 66.85 -15.61
N GLN A 3 -12.93 66.43 -14.45
CA GLN A 3 -13.76 67.02 -13.38
C GLN A 3 -15.13 66.38 -13.37
N GLN A 4 -15.44 65.73 -12.21
CA GLN A 4 -16.27 66.26 -11.12
C GLN A 4 -17.78 66.22 -11.47
N ARG A 5 -18.72 65.83 -10.65
CA ARG A 5 -19.05 66.06 -9.24
C ARG A 5 -20.21 65.10 -8.87
N ARG A 6 -20.24 64.48 -7.73
CA ARG A 6 -20.78 64.94 -6.42
C ARG A 6 -22.27 65.24 -6.37
N LEU A 7 -22.88 64.65 -5.45
CA LEU A 7 -23.71 64.99 -4.29
C LEU A 7 -25.10 64.42 -4.35
N ALA A 8 -25.41 63.68 -3.37
CA ALA A 8 -26.10 63.92 -2.10
C ALA A 8 -27.62 63.82 -2.29
N GLY A 9 -28.37 63.33 -1.46
CA GLY A 9 -28.40 63.11 -0.04
C GLY A 9 -29.79 62.69 0.39
N SER A 10 -29.78 62.14 1.50
CA SER A 10 -30.62 62.29 2.68
C SER A 10 -32.07 61.84 2.71
N ARG A 11 -32.26 60.93 3.64
CA ARG A 11 -33.20 60.94 4.79
C ARG A 11 -34.70 60.83 4.52
N LEU A 12 -35.33 59.90 5.12
CA LEU A 12 -36.15 59.81 6.37
C LEU A 12 -36.92 58.50 6.28
N ALA A 13 -36.81 57.59 7.15
CA ALA A 13 -37.30 57.46 8.52
C ALA A 13 -38.84 57.31 8.59
N MET A 14 -39.15 56.28 9.29
CA MET A 14 -40.24 56.03 10.23
C MET A 14 -41.37 55.08 9.81
N VAL A 15 -41.42 54.03 10.62
CA VAL A 15 -42.54 53.57 11.47
C VAL A 15 -43.67 52.78 10.79
N GLY A 16 -43.90 51.61 11.35
CA GLY A 16 -45.16 50.92 11.22
C GLY A 16 -45.09 49.43 11.59
N ARG A 17 -45.10 49.20 12.86
CA ARG A 17 -45.63 48.08 13.61
C ARG A 17 -46.81 47.36 12.93
N GLY A 18 -46.88 46.03 13.12
CA GLY A 18 -48.16 45.43 13.34
C GLY A 18 -48.30 43.99 12.86
N ALA A 19 -48.32 43.14 13.84
CA ALA A 19 -49.26 42.04 14.10
C ALA A 19 -49.19 40.79 13.21
N THR A 20 -48.62 39.70 13.75
CA THR A 20 -49.35 38.53 14.27
C THR A 20 -50.61 38.09 13.58
N GLN A 21 -50.63 36.82 13.16
CA GLN A 21 -51.70 35.83 13.32
C GLN A 21 -51.19 34.52 12.63
N HIS A 22 -50.85 33.42 13.36
CA HIS A 22 -51.75 32.42 13.94
C HIS A 22 -52.80 31.83 12.97
N PHE A 23 -52.61 30.56 12.62
CA PHE A 23 -53.62 29.53 12.46
C PHE A 23 -52.87 28.19 12.65
N SER A 24 -52.90 27.47 13.68
CA SER A 24 -53.81 26.70 14.56
C SER A 24 -54.86 25.85 13.85
N GLY A 25 -54.84 24.58 14.21
CA GLY A 25 -55.91 23.61 13.98
C GLY A 25 -55.33 22.19 14.13
N SER A 26 -55.14 21.61 15.24
CA SER A 26 -55.98 20.97 16.26
C SER A 26 -56.87 19.87 15.66
N LEU A 27 -56.71 18.70 16.19
CA LEU A 27 -57.69 17.75 16.75
C LEU A 27 -57.04 16.34 16.79
N TYR A 28 -56.78 15.75 17.92
CA TYR A 28 -57.70 15.06 18.80
C TYR A 28 -57.17 14.97 20.24
N ALA A 29 -58.08 15.25 21.15
CA ALA A 29 -57.90 15.23 22.60
C ALA A 29 -58.45 13.90 23.20
N GLY A 30 -57.91 13.61 24.41
CA GLY A 30 -58.62 12.88 25.43
C GLY A 30 -58.04 11.51 25.73
N MET A 31 -57.46 11.20 26.85
CA MET A 31 -58.04 11.17 28.17
C MET A 31 -56.93 11.01 29.24
N LYS A 32 -57.11 11.74 30.32
CA LYS A 32 -56.41 11.58 31.59
C LYS A 32 -56.92 10.34 32.33
N GLU A 33 -56.02 9.65 33.05
CA GLU A 33 -56.19 9.30 34.44
C GLU A 33 -54.89 8.78 35.09
N LYS A 34 -54.56 9.30 36.25
CA LYS A 34 -53.69 8.87 37.31
C LYS A 34 -54.58 8.61 38.52
N PRO A 35 -54.13 8.03 39.65
CA PRO A 35 -53.11 7.02 39.98
C PRO A 35 -53.66 5.90 40.87
N SER A 36 -52.89 4.84 41.19
CA SER A 36 -52.99 4.19 42.52
C SER A 36 -51.78 3.37 42.85
N ASP A 37 -51.18 3.75 43.96
CA ASP A 37 -50.18 3.01 44.72
C ASP A 37 -50.68 1.62 45.10
N LYS A 38 -49.86 0.62 44.91
CA LYS A 38 -49.80 -0.55 45.80
C LYS A 38 -48.39 -1.09 45.90
N GLU A 39 -47.80 -0.89 47.09
CA GLU A 39 -46.73 -1.68 47.65
C GLU A 39 -46.92 -3.18 47.43
N TYR A 40 -45.86 -3.83 46.94
CA TYR A 40 -45.65 -5.25 47.27
C TYR A 40 -44.19 -5.47 47.64
N LEU A 41 -44.08 -6.02 48.84
CA LEU A 41 -42.91 -6.38 49.63
C LEU A 41 -41.84 -7.16 48.86
N MET A 42 -40.64 -6.94 49.32
CA MET A 42 -39.43 -7.78 49.15
C MET A 42 -39.73 -9.26 49.35
N THR A 43 -39.24 -10.07 48.44
CA THR A 43 -38.68 -11.39 48.72
C THR A 43 -37.50 -11.61 47.80
N THR A 44 -36.29 -11.50 48.35
CA THR A 44 -35.08 -12.08 47.78
C THR A 44 -35.18 -13.60 47.81
N PRO A 45 -34.78 -14.26 46.77
CA PRO A 45 -34.06 -15.51 46.91
C PRO A 45 -32.62 -15.33 46.39
N THR A 46 -31.68 -15.32 47.31
CA THR A 46 -30.32 -15.76 47.11
C THR A 46 -30.34 -17.10 46.38
N ASN A 47 -29.80 -17.10 45.18
CA ASN A 47 -29.32 -18.33 44.57
C ASN A 47 -28.02 -18.03 43.85
N ASP A 48 -26.94 -18.12 44.61
CA ASP A 48 -25.60 -18.37 44.07
C ASP A 48 -25.65 -19.63 43.23
N ARG A 49 -25.71 -19.47 41.95
CA ARG A 49 -25.23 -20.47 41.01
C ARG A 49 -24.09 -19.83 40.26
N PHE A 50 -22.89 -20.22 40.61
CA PHE A 50 -21.69 -20.09 39.82
C PHE A 50 -22.07 -20.27 38.35
N ALA A 51 -21.95 -19.19 37.57
CA ALA A 51 -22.00 -19.28 36.15
C ALA A 51 -20.83 -20.19 35.77
N SER A 52 -21.13 -21.39 35.35
CA SER A 52 -20.19 -22.28 34.67
C SER A 52 -19.52 -21.48 33.55
N PRO A 53 -18.19 -21.62 33.35
CA PRO A 53 -17.53 -21.01 32.24
C PRO A 53 -18.30 -21.43 30.97
N ALA A 54 -18.71 -20.45 30.18
CA ALA A 54 -19.36 -20.70 28.92
C ALA A 54 -18.54 -21.79 28.20
N THR A 55 -19.17 -22.93 28.00
CA THR A 55 -18.65 -24.01 27.15
C THR A 55 -18.16 -23.35 25.88
N ALA A 56 -16.87 -23.48 25.62
CA ALA A 56 -16.27 -23.11 24.35
C ALA A 56 -17.16 -23.71 23.27
N GLY A 57 -18.01 -22.88 22.68
CA GLY A 57 -18.94 -23.28 21.65
C GLY A 57 -18.11 -23.93 20.55
N SER A 58 -18.46 -25.18 20.22
CA SER A 58 -17.91 -25.87 19.07
C SER A 58 -18.01 -24.91 17.88
N THR A 59 -16.87 -24.52 17.33
CA THR A 59 -16.81 -23.74 16.08
C THR A 59 -17.73 -24.41 15.07
N PRO A 60 -18.67 -23.68 14.47
CA PRO A 60 -19.57 -24.25 13.48
C PRO A 60 -18.73 -24.96 12.41
N LYS A 61 -19.04 -26.21 12.10
CA LYS A 61 -18.36 -26.97 11.04
C LYS A 61 -18.40 -26.16 9.74
N GLY A 62 -17.25 -25.57 9.35
CA GLY A 62 -17.13 -24.81 8.10
C GLY A 62 -16.54 -23.42 8.22
N ASP A 63 -16.22 -22.93 9.43
CA ASP A 63 -15.57 -21.62 9.61
C ASP A 63 -14.06 -21.69 9.37
N PHE A 64 -13.48 -20.59 8.90
CA PHE A 64 -12.05 -20.44 8.66
C PHE A 64 -11.42 -19.74 9.88
N PHE A 65 -10.79 -20.49 10.78
CA PHE A 65 -10.21 -20.01 12.05
C PHE A 65 -11.21 -19.21 12.92
N GLY A 66 -12.47 -19.64 12.98
CA GLY A 66 -13.52 -18.92 13.73
C GLY A 66 -14.11 -17.70 13.00
N HIS A 67 -13.74 -17.48 11.75
CA HIS A 67 -14.20 -16.41 10.89
C HIS A 67 -15.11 -16.92 9.76
N PRO A 68 -15.86 -16.03 9.06
CA PRO A 68 -16.66 -16.44 7.91
C PRO A 68 -15.82 -17.24 6.90
N ARG A 69 -16.36 -18.34 6.38
CA ARG A 69 -15.69 -19.22 5.41
C ARG A 69 -15.13 -18.47 4.19
N GLN A 70 -15.79 -17.39 3.81
CA GLN A 70 -15.38 -16.49 2.73
C GLN A 70 -14.00 -15.84 2.96
N LEU A 71 -13.60 -15.65 4.22
CA LEU A 71 -12.25 -15.18 4.54
C LEU A 71 -11.19 -16.16 4.03
N GLY A 72 -11.45 -17.47 4.06
CA GLY A 72 -10.56 -18.47 3.47
C GLY A 72 -10.36 -18.28 1.97
N THR A 73 -11.43 -17.94 1.23
CA THR A 73 -11.33 -17.62 -0.20
C THR A 73 -10.45 -16.39 -0.44
N MET A 74 -10.62 -15.33 0.38
CA MET A 74 -9.81 -14.11 0.30
C MET A 74 -8.36 -14.34 0.72
N PHE A 75 -8.14 -15.15 1.75
CA PHE A 75 -6.81 -15.56 2.20
C PHE A 75 -6.03 -16.27 1.08
N HIS A 76 -6.65 -17.25 0.42
CA HIS A 76 -5.96 -18.03 -0.60
C HIS A 76 -5.64 -17.21 -1.86
N ILE A 77 -6.56 -16.38 -2.34
CA ILE A 77 -6.27 -15.55 -3.52
C ILE A 77 -5.14 -14.56 -3.23
N GLU A 78 -5.13 -13.93 -2.05
CA GLU A 78 -4.06 -13.02 -1.65
C GLU A 78 -2.73 -13.77 -1.51
N LEU A 79 -2.72 -14.94 -0.85
CA LEU A 79 -1.51 -15.75 -0.68
C LEU A 79 -0.86 -16.07 -2.04
N TRP A 80 -1.64 -16.56 -3.00
CA TRP A 80 -1.11 -16.95 -4.31
C TRP A 80 -0.75 -15.77 -5.18
N GLU A 81 -1.48 -14.67 -5.07
CA GLU A 81 -1.10 -13.44 -5.76
C GLU A 81 0.23 -12.88 -5.20
N ARG A 82 0.39 -12.85 -3.86
CA ARG A 82 1.66 -12.45 -3.24
C ARG A 82 2.80 -13.41 -3.54
N PHE A 83 2.54 -14.71 -3.52
CA PHE A 83 3.50 -15.72 -3.95
C PHE A 83 4.01 -15.43 -5.37
N SER A 84 3.10 -15.22 -6.31
CA SER A 84 3.46 -14.96 -7.71
C SER A 84 4.18 -13.63 -7.87
N PHE A 85 3.69 -12.58 -7.21
CA PHE A 85 4.25 -11.24 -7.27
C PHE A 85 5.66 -11.15 -6.69
N TYR A 86 5.82 -11.53 -5.42
CA TYR A 86 7.13 -11.46 -4.76
C TYR A 86 8.11 -12.48 -5.31
N GLY A 87 7.63 -13.65 -5.74
CA GLY A 87 8.47 -14.63 -6.42
C GLY A 87 9.04 -14.10 -7.72
N MET A 88 8.24 -13.47 -8.55
CA MET A 88 8.68 -12.84 -9.79
C MET A 88 9.60 -11.64 -9.50
N GLN A 89 9.21 -10.75 -8.59
CA GLN A 89 9.96 -9.54 -8.22
C GLN A 89 11.39 -9.88 -7.76
N ALA A 90 11.56 -10.96 -7.00
CA ALA A 90 12.84 -11.37 -6.44
C ALA A 90 13.86 -11.83 -7.51
N ILE A 91 13.40 -12.33 -8.65
CA ILE A 91 14.27 -12.75 -9.77
C ILE A 91 14.30 -11.73 -10.92
N LEU A 92 13.46 -10.68 -10.87
CA LEU A 92 13.33 -9.74 -11.97
C LEU A 92 14.60 -8.95 -12.24
N LEU A 93 15.24 -8.41 -11.20
CA LEU A 93 16.46 -7.62 -11.38
C LEU A 93 17.58 -8.45 -12.04
N ILE A 94 17.85 -9.64 -11.52
CA ILE A 94 18.90 -10.52 -12.07
C ILE A 94 18.54 -11.01 -13.48
N TYR A 95 17.25 -11.20 -13.80
CA TYR A 95 16.82 -11.48 -15.16
C TYR A 95 17.17 -10.37 -16.15
N LEU A 96 17.08 -9.12 -15.71
CA LEU A 96 17.37 -7.97 -16.57
C LEU A 96 18.87 -7.86 -16.87
N TYR A 97 19.76 -7.99 -15.86
CA TYR A 97 21.17 -7.69 -16.06
C TYR A 97 22.06 -8.92 -16.33
N TYR A 98 21.62 -10.15 -16.03
CA TYR A 98 22.41 -11.34 -16.38
C TYR A 98 22.60 -11.42 -17.90
N ALA A 99 23.77 -11.92 -18.30
CA ALA A 99 24.08 -12.08 -19.71
C ALA A 99 23.09 -13.02 -20.40
N THR A 100 22.87 -12.81 -21.69
CA THR A 100 21.93 -13.64 -22.48
C THR A 100 22.32 -15.11 -22.53
N LYS A 101 23.62 -15.42 -22.46
CA LYS A 101 24.12 -16.81 -22.35
C LYS A 101 23.70 -17.48 -21.04
N ASP A 102 23.44 -16.70 -19.99
CA ASP A 102 23.02 -17.16 -18.67
C ASP A 102 21.48 -17.05 -18.50
N GLY A 103 20.76 -16.82 -19.61
CA GLY A 103 19.29 -16.75 -19.65
C GLY A 103 18.70 -15.40 -19.28
N GLY A 104 19.53 -14.36 -19.05
CA GLY A 104 19.09 -12.99 -18.79
C GLY A 104 18.94 -12.16 -20.07
N LEU A 105 18.69 -10.85 -19.92
CA LEU A 105 18.51 -9.92 -21.02
C LEU A 105 19.76 -9.09 -21.36
N GLY A 106 20.78 -9.11 -20.51
CA GLY A 106 22.04 -8.37 -20.72
C GLY A 106 21.88 -6.86 -20.68
N ILE A 107 20.86 -6.36 -19.95
CA ILE A 107 20.65 -4.92 -19.76
C ILE A 107 21.69 -4.39 -18.78
N ASP A 108 22.15 -3.16 -18.97
CA ASP A 108 22.98 -2.47 -18.02
C ASP A 108 22.35 -2.45 -16.62
N LYS A 109 23.15 -2.64 -15.56
CA LYS A 109 22.65 -2.76 -14.18
C LYS A 109 21.90 -1.53 -13.72
N ASN A 110 22.36 -0.34 -14.09
CA ASN A 110 21.74 0.91 -13.74
C ASN A 110 20.35 0.99 -14.33
N LEU A 111 20.25 0.80 -15.64
CA LEU A 111 18.98 0.78 -16.36
C LEU A 111 18.05 -0.33 -15.81
N ALA A 112 18.58 -1.51 -15.49
CA ALA A 112 17.80 -2.60 -14.91
C ALA A 112 17.17 -2.18 -13.59
N GLY A 113 17.93 -1.54 -12.70
CA GLY A 113 17.40 -1.02 -11.42
C GLY A 113 16.36 0.08 -11.61
N GLY A 114 16.56 0.98 -12.57
CA GLY A 114 15.58 2.00 -12.97
C GLY A 114 14.26 1.39 -13.43
N VAL A 115 14.33 0.38 -14.30
CA VAL A 115 13.14 -0.35 -14.82
C VAL A 115 12.40 -1.06 -13.70
N VAL A 116 13.11 -1.77 -12.80
CA VAL A 116 12.48 -2.47 -11.66
C VAL A 116 11.79 -1.49 -10.72
N GLY A 117 12.42 -0.33 -10.44
CA GLY A 117 11.82 0.71 -9.61
C GLY A 117 10.58 1.33 -10.23
N ALA A 118 10.65 1.70 -11.51
CA ALA A 118 9.51 2.23 -12.24
C ALA A 118 8.37 1.21 -12.35
N TYR A 119 8.68 -0.04 -12.68
CA TYR A 119 7.68 -1.11 -12.68
C TYR A 119 6.99 -1.25 -11.31
N SER A 120 7.76 -1.33 -10.23
CA SER A 120 7.23 -1.46 -8.88
C SER A 120 6.37 -0.26 -8.47
N GLY A 121 6.78 0.96 -8.85
CA GLY A 121 6.01 2.19 -8.65
C GLY A 121 4.70 2.21 -9.45
N SER A 122 4.73 1.71 -10.70
CA SER A 122 3.56 1.67 -11.58
C SER A 122 2.41 0.82 -11.02
N ILE A 123 2.70 -0.23 -10.24
CA ILE A 123 1.69 -1.07 -9.58
C ILE A 123 0.86 -0.25 -8.60
N TYR A 124 1.51 0.57 -7.77
CA TYR A 124 0.81 1.41 -6.80
C TYR A 124 0.07 2.57 -7.46
N LEU A 125 0.58 3.10 -8.56
CA LEU A 125 -0.16 4.04 -9.39
C LEU A 125 -1.40 3.38 -10.00
N ALA A 126 -1.29 2.14 -10.48
CA ALA A 126 -2.40 1.39 -11.04
C ALA A 126 -3.51 1.10 -10.02
N THR A 127 -3.23 1.10 -8.69
CA THR A 127 -4.27 0.95 -7.67
C THR A 127 -5.32 2.05 -7.73
N ILE A 128 -4.93 3.28 -8.12
CA ILE A 128 -5.84 4.43 -8.23
C ILE A 128 -6.82 4.20 -9.37
N LEU A 129 -6.31 3.81 -10.53
CA LEU A 129 -7.13 3.53 -11.71
C LEU A 129 -8.07 2.34 -11.46
N SER A 130 -7.54 1.28 -10.86
CA SER A 130 -8.29 0.06 -10.59
C SER A 130 -9.32 0.26 -9.47
N GLY A 131 -9.01 1.08 -8.46
CA GLY A 131 -9.98 1.49 -7.44
C GLY A 131 -11.14 2.28 -8.06
N TRP A 132 -10.85 3.22 -8.95
CA TRP A 132 -11.88 3.91 -9.71
C TRP A 132 -12.73 2.94 -10.54
N LEU A 133 -12.11 1.95 -11.20
CA LEU A 133 -12.82 0.93 -11.97
C LEU A 133 -13.74 0.08 -11.08
N ALA A 134 -13.29 -0.30 -9.90
CA ALA A 134 -14.08 -1.03 -8.91
C ALA A 134 -15.28 -0.22 -8.43
N ASP A 135 -15.07 1.06 -8.08
CA ASP A 135 -16.11 1.91 -7.51
C ASP A 135 -17.14 2.37 -8.52
N ARG A 136 -16.75 2.51 -9.80
CA ARG A 136 -17.58 3.15 -10.83
C ARG A 136 -18.16 2.20 -11.87
N VAL A 137 -17.51 1.04 -12.12
CA VAL A 137 -17.84 0.21 -13.30
C VAL A 137 -18.13 -1.24 -12.96
N LEU A 138 -17.21 -1.94 -12.28
CA LEU A 138 -17.25 -3.40 -12.14
C LEU A 138 -17.75 -3.89 -10.77
N GLY A 139 -17.51 -3.12 -9.70
CA GLY A 139 -17.58 -3.59 -8.32
C GLY A 139 -16.28 -4.30 -7.90
N ALA A 140 -16.02 -4.36 -6.59
CA ALA A 140 -14.75 -4.87 -6.06
C ALA A 140 -14.51 -6.35 -6.42
N GLU A 141 -15.53 -7.19 -6.35
CA GLU A 141 -15.43 -8.64 -6.63
C GLU A 141 -15.00 -8.92 -8.08
N LYS A 142 -15.67 -8.30 -9.07
CA LYS A 142 -15.33 -8.50 -10.48
C LYS A 142 -13.97 -7.91 -10.82
N THR A 143 -13.65 -6.75 -10.24
CA THR A 143 -12.33 -6.12 -10.40
C THR A 143 -11.24 -7.04 -9.89
N LEU A 144 -11.40 -7.62 -8.70
CA LEU A 144 -10.43 -8.56 -8.13
C LEU A 144 -10.22 -9.77 -9.04
N PHE A 145 -11.31 -10.42 -9.46
CA PHE A 145 -11.21 -11.63 -10.29
C PHE A 145 -10.53 -11.36 -11.64
N TRP A 146 -11.01 -10.37 -12.39
CA TRP A 146 -10.44 -10.07 -13.72
C TRP A 146 -9.02 -9.52 -13.63
N SER A 147 -8.71 -8.75 -12.59
CA SER A 147 -7.35 -8.30 -12.32
C SER A 147 -6.42 -9.47 -12.03
N GLY A 148 -6.87 -10.46 -11.26
CA GLY A 148 -6.12 -11.70 -11.04
C GLY A 148 -5.86 -12.48 -12.33
N VAL A 149 -6.85 -12.54 -13.25
CA VAL A 149 -6.65 -13.13 -14.58
C VAL A 149 -5.59 -12.38 -15.37
N VAL A 150 -5.60 -11.05 -15.33
CA VAL A 150 -4.61 -10.21 -16.01
C VAL A 150 -3.20 -10.44 -15.42
N VAL A 151 -3.07 -10.55 -14.08
CA VAL A 151 -1.79 -10.92 -13.42
C VAL A 151 -1.31 -12.28 -13.91
N MET A 152 -2.18 -13.28 -13.94
CA MET A 152 -1.83 -14.63 -14.42
C MET A 152 -1.31 -14.58 -15.87
N LEU A 153 -2.01 -13.87 -16.76
CA LEU A 153 -1.57 -13.71 -18.16
C LEU A 153 -0.21 -13.03 -18.26
N GLY A 154 0.06 -12.06 -17.38
CA GLY A 154 1.37 -11.41 -17.30
C GLY A 154 2.49 -12.36 -16.89
N HIS A 155 2.26 -13.21 -15.89
CA HIS A 155 3.23 -14.24 -15.50
C HIS A 155 3.43 -15.30 -16.61
N ILE A 156 2.37 -15.68 -17.30
CA ILE A 156 2.47 -16.57 -18.49
C ILE A 156 3.30 -15.90 -19.57
N ALA A 157 3.10 -14.61 -19.84
CA ALA A 157 3.90 -13.87 -20.83
C ALA A 157 5.39 -13.89 -20.48
N LEU A 158 5.77 -13.65 -19.22
CA LEU A 158 7.16 -13.76 -18.75
C LEU A 158 7.72 -15.18 -18.86
N ALA A 159 6.88 -16.20 -18.65
CA ALA A 159 7.31 -17.59 -18.68
C ALA A 159 7.49 -18.15 -20.11
N VAL A 160 6.70 -17.67 -21.08
CA VAL A 160 6.61 -18.29 -22.42
C VAL A 160 7.20 -17.41 -23.51
N LEU A 161 7.01 -16.09 -23.43
CA LEU A 161 7.49 -15.18 -24.48
C LEU A 161 8.96 -14.81 -24.22
N PRO A 162 9.83 -14.91 -25.24
CA PRO A 162 11.25 -14.63 -25.07
C PRO A 162 11.56 -13.13 -25.05
N GLY A 163 12.63 -12.78 -24.35
CA GLY A 163 13.28 -11.47 -24.45
C GLY A 163 12.41 -10.29 -24.01
N PHE A 164 12.60 -9.16 -24.66
CA PHE A 164 11.90 -7.91 -24.34
C PHE A 164 10.39 -7.95 -24.56
N VAL A 165 9.89 -8.78 -25.48
CA VAL A 165 8.45 -8.92 -25.72
C VAL A 165 7.77 -9.53 -24.48
N GLY A 166 8.34 -10.61 -23.96
CA GLY A 166 7.85 -11.24 -22.72
C GLY A 166 7.95 -10.30 -21.52
N LEU A 167 9.08 -9.59 -21.40
CA LEU A 167 9.30 -8.61 -20.34
C LEU A 167 8.22 -7.52 -20.35
N ILE A 168 8.08 -6.79 -21.45
CA ILE A 168 7.17 -5.65 -21.53
C ILE A 168 5.72 -6.10 -21.36
N ALA A 169 5.29 -7.13 -22.10
CA ALA A 169 3.93 -7.65 -21.99
C ALA A 169 3.64 -8.14 -20.56
N GLY A 170 4.57 -8.91 -19.97
CA GLY A 170 4.42 -9.42 -18.62
C GLY A 170 4.34 -8.33 -17.59
N LEU A 171 5.29 -7.40 -17.56
CA LEU A 171 5.33 -6.33 -16.54
C LEU A 171 4.12 -5.38 -16.63
N VAL A 172 3.68 -5.02 -17.85
CA VAL A 172 2.49 -4.18 -18.03
C VAL A 172 1.23 -4.88 -17.51
N LEU A 173 1.03 -6.15 -17.89
CA LEU A 173 -0.13 -6.92 -17.43
C LEU A 173 -0.10 -7.12 -15.91
N ILE A 174 1.04 -7.46 -15.33
CA ILE A 174 1.15 -7.65 -13.89
C ILE A 174 0.92 -6.33 -13.15
N ALA A 175 1.48 -5.21 -13.61
CA ALA A 175 1.29 -3.92 -12.97
C ALA A 175 -0.19 -3.51 -12.93
N LEU A 176 -0.88 -3.61 -14.06
CA LEU A 176 -2.31 -3.29 -14.15
C LEU A 176 -3.17 -4.23 -13.30
N GLY A 177 -2.90 -5.53 -13.38
CA GLY A 177 -3.65 -6.54 -12.64
C GLY A 177 -3.42 -6.46 -11.13
N SER A 178 -2.16 -6.39 -10.67
CA SER A 178 -1.85 -6.29 -9.23
C SER A 178 -2.42 -5.02 -8.60
N GLY A 179 -2.49 -3.90 -9.33
CA GLY A 179 -3.19 -2.71 -8.88
C GLY A 179 -4.66 -2.99 -8.54
N GLY A 180 -5.36 -3.76 -9.38
CA GLY A 180 -6.76 -4.10 -9.18
C GLY A 180 -6.99 -5.12 -8.07
N VAL A 181 -6.12 -6.10 -7.92
CA VAL A 181 -6.17 -7.04 -6.78
C VAL A 181 -5.98 -6.26 -5.47
N LYS A 182 -4.93 -5.42 -5.38
CA LYS A 182 -4.62 -4.62 -4.16
C LYS A 182 -5.78 -3.69 -3.76
N SER A 183 -6.39 -2.99 -4.72
CA SER A 183 -7.48 -2.05 -4.43
C SER A 183 -8.77 -2.75 -4.01
N SER A 184 -9.02 -3.96 -4.49
CA SER A 184 -10.30 -4.66 -4.31
C SER A 184 -10.28 -5.66 -3.15
N ALA A 185 -9.14 -6.32 -2.88
CA ALA A 185 -9.07 -7.38 -1.87
C ALA A 185 -9.40 -6.88 -0.46
N GLY A 186 -8.84 -5.74 -0.04
CA GLY A 186 -9.15 -5.14 1.25
C GLY A 186 -10.63 -4.73 1.40
N ALA A 187 -11.24 -4.21 0.34
CA ALA A 187 -12.66 -3.86 0.33
C ALA A 187 -13.54 -5.13 0.48
N MET A 188 -13.21 -6.20 -0.23
CA MET A 188 -13.91 -7.49 -0.13
C MET A 188 -13.78 -8.10 1.26
N VAL A 189 -12.58 -8.09 1.88
CA VAL A 189 -12.42 -8.55 3.27
C VAL A 189 -13.26 -7.70 4.23
N GLY A 190 -13.27 -6.38 4.05
CA GLY A 190 -14.08 -5.45 4.86
C GLY A 190 -15.56 -5.78 4.81
N SER A 191 -16.09 -6.11 3.62
CA SER A 191 -17.51 -6.42 3.42
C SER A 191 -17.98 -7.69 4.13
N LEU A 192 -17.08 -8.62 4.47
CA LEU A 192 -17.42 -9.82 5.26
C LEU A 192 -17.83 -9.50 6.70
N TYR A 193 -17.50 -8.30 7.19
CA TYR A 193 -17.70 -7.85 8.57
C TYR A 193 -18.65 -6.64 8.69
N GLU A 194 -19.46 -6.37 7.67
CA GLU A 194 -20.48 -5.30 7.72
C GLU A 194 -21.63 -5.64 8.66
N ASP A 195 -21.94 -6.94 8.81
CA ASP A 195 -22.92 -7.44 9.78
C ASP A 195 -22.51 -7.01 11.22
N PRO A 196 -23.38 -6.30 11.96
CA PRO A 196 -23.11 -5.88 13.34
C PRO A 196 -22.63 -7.02 14.26
N ALA A 197 -23.16 -8.24 14.06
CA ALA A 197 -22.79 -9.41 14.86
C ALA A 197 -21.33 -9.86 14.61
N LYS A 198 -20.73 -9.50 13.49
CA LYS A 198 -19.37 -9.90 13.09
C LYS A 198 -18.35 -8.77 13.17
N ARG A 199 -18.77 -7.53 13.45
CA ARG A 199 -17.87 -6.36 13.49
C ARG A 199 -16.70 -6.51 14.44
N HIS A 200 -16.93 -7.14 15.59
CA HIS A 200 -15.89 -7.36 16.59
C HIS A 200 -14.76 -8.30 16.11
N LEU A 201 -14.99 -9.11 15.08
CA LEU A 201 -13.99 -10.00 14.45
C LEU A 201 -13.20 -9.34 13.34
N ARG A 202 -13.55 -8.12 12.91
CA ARG A 202 -12.98 -7.47 11.72
C ARG A 202 -11.46 -7.35 11.78
N ASP A 203 -10.91 -6.85 12.87
CA ASP A 203 -9.48 -6.61 13.00
C ASP A 203 -8.67 -7.92 13.00
N ALA A 204 -9.19 -8.96 13.66
CA ALA A 204 -8.61 -10.29 13.63
C ALA A 204 -8.68 -10.90 12.22
N GLY A 205 -9.80 -10.71 11.50
CA GLY A 205 -9.95 -11.15 10.10
C GLY A 205 -8.95 -10.48 9.16
N PHE A 206 -8.73 -9.19 9.30
CA PHE A 206 -7.68 -8.48 8.56
C PHE A 206 -6.27 -8.99 8.92
N SER A 207 -6.01 -9.31 10.19
CA SER A 207 -4.72 -9.88 10.61
C SER A 207 -4.45 -11.23 9.95
N ILE A 208 -5.46 -12.10 9.87
CA ILE A 208 -5.37 -13.38 9.13
C ILE A 208 -5.10 -13.12 7.65
N PHE A 209 -5.82 -12.18 7.03
CA PHE A 209 -5.62 -11.81 5.63
C PHE A 209 -4.20 -11.27 5.37
N TYR A 210 -3.67 -10.41 6.24
CA TYR A 210 -2.29 -9.92 6.15
C TYR A 210 -1.24 -11.03 6.33
N THR A 211 -1.55 -12.07 7.09
CA THR A 211 -0.66 -13.24 7.23
C THR A 211 -0.46 -13.93 5.87
N ALA A 212 -1.50 -14.00 5.03
CA ALA A 212 -1.39 -14.54 3.68
C ALA A 212 -0.36 -13.79 2.82
N ILE A 213 -0.32 -12.45 2.94
CA ILE A 213 0.65 -11.60 2.22
C ILE A 213 2.08 -12.03 2.54
N ASN A 214 2.37 -12.18 3.83
CA ASN A 214 3.72 -12.49 4.28
C ASN A 214 4.11 -13.95 3.98
N ILE A 215 3.18 -14.90 4.08
CA ILE A 215 3.44 -16.30 3.69
C ILE A 215 3.74 -16.37 2.18
N GLY A 216 2.95 -15.71 1.35
CA GLY A 216 3.19 -15.64 -0.09
C GLY A 216 4.54 -14.98 -0.41
N GLY A 217 4.86 -13.86 0.27
CA GLY A 217 6.13 -13.15 0.14
C GLY A 217 7.35 -13.94 0.61
N PHE A 218 7.17 -14.86 1.53
CA PHE A 218 8.24 -15.77 1.98
C PHE A 218 8.42 -16.97 1.03
N VAL A 219 7.34 -17.69 0.74
CA VAL A 219 7.40 -18.95 -0.04
C VAL A 219 7.66 -18.69 -1.53
N GLY A 220 7.14 -17.57 -2.06
CA GLY A 220 7.30 -17.21 -3.47
C GLY A 220 8.77 -17.14 -3.90
N PRO A 221 9.58 -16.23 -3.33
CA PRO A 221 10.99 -16.12 -3.68
C PRO A 221 11.81 -17.38 -3.38
N LEU A 222 11.44 -18.19 -2.38
CA LEU A 222 12.12 -19.47 -2.11
C LEU A 222 11.97 -20.42 -3.29
N LEU A 223 10.75 -20.61 -3.79
CA LEU A 223 10.51 -21.54 -4.90
C LEU A 223 10.98 -20.98 -6.23
N THR A 224 10.65 -19.72 -6.56
CA THR A 224 11.00 -19.12 -7.84
C THR A 224 12.50 -18.96 -7.98
N GLY A 225 13.21 -18.57 -6.89
CA GLY A 225 14.65 -18.44 -6.88
C GLY A 225 15.36 -19.80 -7.01
N TRP A 226 14.88 -20.84 -6.35
CA TRP A 226 15.43 -22.18 -6.52
C TRP A 226 15.24 -22.70 -7.94
N LEU A 227 14.06 -22.51 -8.53
CA LEU A 227 13.80 -22.91 -9.91
C LEU A 227 14.63 -22.08 -10.90
N GLN A 228 14.80 -20.78 -10.66
CA GLN A 228 15.64 -19.92 -11.46
C GLN A 228 17.10 -20.37 -11.45
N LEU A 229 17.66 -20.66 -10.26
CA LEU A 229 19.04 -21.11 -10.14
C LEU A 229 19.29 -22.46 -10.83
N LYS A 230 18.32 -23.40 -10.72
CA LYS A 230 18.51 -24.77 -11.19
C LYS A 230 18.10 -25.00 -12.64
N TYR A 231 17.06 -24.30 -13.11
CA TYR A 231 16.43 -24.56 -14.43
C TYR A 231 16.34 -23.30 -15.31
N GLY A 232 16.61 -22.10 -14.75
CA GLY A 232 16.56 -20.83 -15.44
C GLY A 232 15.32 -19.99 -15.15
N PHE A 233 15.34 -18.73 -15.63
CA PHE A 233 14.36 -17.69 -15.30
C PHE A 233 12.93 -18.05 -15.70
N HIS A 234 12.72 -18.63 -16.89
CA HIS A 234 11.39 -18.99 -17.39
C HIS A 234 10.67 -20.00 -16.47
N TYR A 235 11.40 -20.90 -15.82
CA TYR A 235 10.83 -21.82 -14.82
C TYR A 235 10.42 -21.08 -13.54
N GLY A 236 11.22 -20.10 -13.11
CA GLY A 236 10.85 -19.24 -11.98
C GLY A 236 9.57 -18.43 -12.24
N PHE A 237 9.48 -17.80 -13.41
CA PHE A 237 8.27 -17.08 -13.83
C PHE A 237 7.08 -18.03 -14.05
N GLY A 238 7.33 -19.24 -14.57
CA GLY A 238 6.32 -20.29 -14.74
C GLY A 238 5.71 -20.73 -13.40
N ALA A 239 6.53 -20.88 -12.35
CA ALA A 239 6.02 -21.17 -11.01
C ALA A 239 5.09 -20.08 -10.48
N ALA A 240 5.42 -18.80 -10.73
CA ALA A 240 4.54 -17.69 -10.39
C ALA A 240 3.19 -17.76 -11.16
N ALA A 241 3.23 -18.10 -12.45
CA ALA A 241 2.03 -18.30 -13.26
C ALA A 241 1.14 -19.45 -12.73
N VAL A 242 1.76 -20.59 -12.39
CA VAL A 242 1.04 -21.75 -11.83
C VAL A 242 0.44 -21.40 -10.47
N GLY A 243 1.18 -20.72 -9.59
CA GLY A 243 0.66 -20.27 -8.30
C GLY A 243 -0.56 -19.36 -8.46
N MET A 244 -0.49 -18.37 -9.37
CA MET A 244 -1.62 -17.49 -9.64
C MET A 244 -2.83 -18.22 -10.24
N ALA A 245 -2.60 -19.15 -11.16
CA ALA A 245 -3.65 -20.00 -11.74
C ALA A 245 -4.36 -20.83 -10.66
N PHE A 246 -3.59 -21.41 -9.73
CA PHE A 246 -4.14 -22.17 -8.61
C PHE A 246 -4.94 -21.28 -7.64
N GLY A 247 -4.46 -20.07 -7.34
CA GLY A 247 -5.20 -19.09 -6.55
C GLY A 247 -6.52 -18.69 -7.20
N LEU A 248 -6.51 -18.42 -8.49
CA LEU A 248 -7.73 -18.10 -9.26
C LEU A 248 -8.71 -19.28 -9.30
N TRP A 249 -8.23 -20.49 -9.44
CA TRP A 249 -9.07 -21.70 -9.39
C TRP A 249 -9.75 -21.86 -8.03
N GLN A 250 -9.02 -21.69 -6.93
CA GLN A 250 -9.59 -21.72 -5.58
C GLN A 250 -10.61 -20.58 -5.38
N TYR A 251 -10.28 -19.37 -5.84
CA TYR A 251 -11.17 -18.22 -5.77
C TYR A 251 -12.45 -18.46 -6.57
N TRP A 252 -12.35 -18.96 -7.79
CA TRP A 252 -13.50 -19.26 -8.64
C TRP A 252 -14.45 -20.27 -7.98
N ARG A 253 -13.93 -21.28 -7.29
CA ARG A 253 -14.75 -22.24 -6.54
C ARG A 253 -15.45 -21.63 -5.33
N GLY A 254 -14.83 -20.68 -4.65
CA GLY A 254 -15.40 -19.97 -3.49
C GLY A 254 -16.24 -18.76 -3.85
N ARG A 255 -16.15 -18.28 -5.09
CA ARG A 255 -16.70 -17.02 -5.56
C ARG A 255 -18.20 -16.86 -5.33
N SER A 256 -18.99 -17.90 -5.53
CA SER A 256 -20.44 -17.90 -5.36
C SER A 256 -20.90 -17.65 -3.91
N GLN A 257 -20.00 -17.80 -2.94
CA GLN A 257 -20.29 -17.59 -1.52
C GLN A 257 -19.91 -16.16 -1.06
N LEU A 258 -19.19 -15.39 -1.89
CA LEU A 258 -18.80 -14.02 -1.56
C LEU A 258 -20.01 -13.09 -1.62
N PRO A 259 -20.04 -12.03 -0.78
CA PRO A 259 -21.09 -11.01 -0.87
C PRO A 259 -21.12 -10.38 -2.28
N PRO A 260 -22.31 -10.11 -2.82
CA PRO A 260 -22.44 -9.42 -4.10
C PRO A 260 -21.82 -8.02 -3.96
N SER A 261 -20.91 -7.68 -4.85
CA SER A 261 -20.24 -6.38 -4.88
C SER A 261 -20.67 -5.61 -6.12
N LEU A 262 -21.56 -4.67 -5.94
CA LEU A 262 -21.95 -3.69 -6.97
C LEU A 262 -21.01 -2.47 -6.87
N PRO A 263 -20.83 -1.72 -7.97
CA PRO A 263 -20.12 -0.46 -7.91
C PRO A 263 -20.74 0.47 -6.86
N ALA A 264 -19.91 1.00 -5.95
CA ALA A 264 -20.39 1.88 -4.86
C ALA A 264 -20.99 3.19 -5.39
N ASN A 265 -20.46 3.69 -6.51
CA ASN A 265 -20.91 4.90 -7.17
C ASN A 265 -20.96 4.70 -8.70
N PRO A 266 -21.98 4.01 -9.23
CA PRO A 266 -22.04 3.60 -10.63
C PRO A 266 -21.92 4.78 -11.60
N LEU A 267 -21.16 4.58 -12.67
CA LEU A 267 -21.00 5.59 -13.71
C LEU A 267 -22.30 5.80 -14.47
N PRO A 268 -22.84 7.02 -14.56
CA PRO A 268 -24.05 7.31 -15.34
C PRO A 268 -23.87 6.84 -16.79
N PRO A 269 -24.94 6.33 -17.45
CA PRO A 269 -24.86 5.81 -18.83
C PRO A 269 -24.25 6.81 -19.82
N GLU A 270 -24.55 8.10 -19.65
CA GLU A 270 -24.04 9.20 -20.48
C GLU A 270 -22.51 9.36 -20.38
N GLN A 271 -21.97 9.14 -19.17
CA GLN A 271 -20.51 9.25 -18.92
C GLN A 271 -19.74 7.99 -19.34
N ARG A 272 -20.41 6.85 -19.57
CA ARG A 272 -19.72 5.60 -19.97
C ARG A 272 -19.02 5.74 -21.31
N LYS A 273 -19.68 6.37 -22.30
CA LYS A 273 -19.05 6.63 -23.62
C LYS A 273 -17.81 7.49 -23.48
N LEU A 274 -17.90 8.56 -22.69
CA LEU A 274 -16.75 9.43 -22.44
C LEU A 274 -15.61 8.66 -21.76
N ALA A 275 -15.89 7.87 -20.72
CA ALA A 275 -14.88 7.08 -20.02
C ALA A 275 -14.19 6.07 -20.95
N VAL A 276 -14.95 5.38 -21.80
CA VAL A 276 -14.40 4.46 -22.82
C VAL A 276 -13.54 5.23 -23.82
N SER A 277 -14.01 6.37 -24.32
CA SER A 277 -13.26 7.20 -25.26
C SER A 277 -11.94 7.70 -24.64
N VAL A 278 -11.95 8.16 -23.39
CA VAL A 278 -10.74 8.59 -22.65
C VAL A 278 -9.78 7.41 -22.49
N ALA A 279 -10.28 6.22 -22.12
CA ALA A 279 -9.44 5.02 -22.01
C ALA A 279 -8.80 4.62 -23.35
N LEU A 280 -9.57 4.65 -24.43
CA LEU A 280 -9.05 4.36 -25.79
C LEU A 280 -8.01 5.40 -26.24
N ILE A 281 -8.26 6.69 -26.00
CA ILE A 281 -7.30 7.77 -26.30
C ILE A 281 -6.01 7.57 -25.48
N ALA A 282 -6.13 7.25 -24.17
CA ALA A 282 -4.96 7.00 -23.33
C ALA A 282 -4.14 5.79 -23.83
N LEU A 283 -4.81 4.71 -24.27
CA LEU A 283 -4.15 3.55 -24.86
C LEU A 283 -3.49 3.89 -26.21
N MET A 284 -4.14 4.69 -27.06
CA MET A 284 -3.55 5.16 -28.33
C MET A 284 -2.34 6.07 -28.09
N VAL A 285 -2.42 6.98 -27.13
CA VAL A 285 -1.29 7.86 -26.75
C VAL A 285 -0.13 7.04 -26.22
N LEU A 286 -0.41 6.07 -25.33
CA LEU A 286 0.63 5.17 -24.81
C LEU A 286 1.26 4.34 -25.91
N GLY A 287 0.46 3.68 -26.74
CA GLY A 287 0.94 2.90 -27.88
C GLY A 287 1.72 3.73 -28.89
N GLY A 288 1.21 4.93 -29.22
CA GLY A 288 1.90 5.89 -30.08
C GLY A 288 3.22 6.38 -29.50
N SER A 289 3.28 6.60 -28.18
CA SER A 289 4.52 7.01 -27.49
C SER A 289 5.58 5.90 -27.52
N ILE A 290 5.17 4.64 -27.38
CA ILE A 290 6.08 3.49 -27.47
C ILE A 290 6.57 3.30 -28.90
N THR A 291 5.65 3.27 -29.88
CA THR A 291 6.01 3.06 -31.31
C THR A 291 6.80 4.24 -31.89
N GLY A 292 6.49 5.47 -31.46
CA GLY A 292 7.23 6.68 -31.80
C GLY A 292 8.54 6.86 -31.03
N LYS A 293 8.94 5.88 -30.20
CA LYS A 293 10.16 5.93 -29.36
C LYS A 293 10.24 7.11 -28.41
N LEU A 294 9.11 7.75 -28.10
CA LEU A 294 9.01 8.79 -27.07
C LEU A 294 9.08 8.17 -25.66
N LEU A 295 8.52 6.96 -25.50
CA LEU A 295 8.62 6.16 -24.29
C LEU A 295 9.40 4.89 -24.61
N HIS A 296 10.54 4.71 -23.96
CA HIS A 296 11.42 3.55 -24.10
C HIS A 296 12.02 3.18 -22.72
N LEU A 297 12.68 2.03 -22.62
CA LEU A 297 13.23 1.55 -21.36
C LEU A 297 14.15 2.58 -20.67
N GLY A 298 14.97 3.29 -21.45
CA GLY A 298 15.93 4.28 -20.92
C GLY A 298 15.30 5.56 -20.33
N ASN A 299 14.02 5.86 -20.60
CA ASN A 299 13.35 7.02 -20.00
C ASN A 299 12.10 6.65 -19.19
N PHE A 300 11.75 5.37 -19.13
CA PHE A 300 10.54 4.90 -18.47
C PHE A 300 10.47 5.33 -16.99
N SER A 301 11.58 5.19 -16.25
CA SER A 301 11.70 5.58 -14.85
C SER A 301 11.45 7.08 -14.65
N HIS A 302 12.02 7.93 -15.49
CA HIS A 302 11.89 9.39 -15.42
C HIS A 302 10.48 9.87 -15.78
N VAL A 303 9.90 9.30 -16.85
CA VAL A 303 8.52 9.62 -17.26
C VAL A 303 7.54 9.23 -16.17
N LEU A 304 7.68 8.03 -15.58
CA LEU A 304 6.81 7.60 -14.49
C LEU A 304 6.99 8.47 -13.24
N LEU A 305 8.24 8.82 -12.90
CA LEU A 305 8.53 9.72 -11.78
C LEU A 305 7.80 11.07 -11.97
N ALA A 306 7.87 11.65 -13.15
CA ALA A 306 7.16 12.90 -13.47
C ALA A 306 5.64 12.75 -13.32
N VAL A 307 5.06 11.66 -13.84
CA VAL A 307 3.62 11.37 -13.73
C VAL A 307 3.19 11.25 -12.28
N VAL A 308 3.94 10.53 -11.44
CA VAL A 308 3.59 10.33 -10.03
C VAL A 308 3.76 11.62 -9.23
N ILE A 309 4.78 12.44 -9.52
CA ILE A 309 4.95 13.77 -8.92
C ILE A 309 3.75 14.66 -9.26
N ILE A 310 3.38 14.75 -10.55
CA ILE A 310 2.23 15.55 -10.99
C ILE A 310 0.94 15.09 -10.33
N ALA A 311 0.71 13.77 -10.24
CA ALA A 311 -0.44 13.20 -9.55
C ALA A 311 -0.46 13.60 -8.07
N SER A 312 0.68 13.48 -7.38
CA SER A 312 0.81 13.84 -5.96
C SER A 312 0.57 15.33 -5.71
N LEU A 313 1.17 16.20 -6.52
CA LEU A 313 0.96 17.64 -6.45
C LEU A 313 -0.50 18.01 -6.73
N THR A 314 -1.14 17.37 -7.71
CA THR A 314 -2.56 17.57 -8.03
C THR A 314 -3.45 17.25 -6.83
N TYR A 315 -3.18 16.16 -6.10
CA TYR A 315 -3.92 15.84 -4.88
C TYR A 315 -3.74 16.91 -3.80
N PHE A 316 -2.51 17.36 -3.53
CA PHE A 316 -2.27 18.42 -2.57
C PHE A 316 -2.98 19.72 -2.95
N VAL A 317 -2.84 20.16 -4.21
CA VAL A 317 -3.51 21.38 -4.70
C VAL A 317 -5.02 21.27 -4.51
N ARG A 318 -5.64 20.15 -4.90
CA ARG A 318 -7.09 19.95 -4.73
C ARG A 318 -7.53 20.00 -3.27
N MET A 319 -6.76 19.41 -2.35
CA MET A 319 -7.08 19.46 -0.93
C MET A 319 -6.95 20.88 -0.34
N PHE A 320 -5.89 21.63 -0.69
CA PHE A 320 -5.68 22.98 -0.20
C PHE A 320 -6.65 24.00 -0.79
N THR A 321 -7.03 23.85 -2.07
CA THR A 321 -7.92 24.80 -2.77
C THR A 321 -9.41 24.51 -2.56
N SER A 322 -9.77 23.33 -2.06
CA SER A 322 -11.16 22.96 -1.83
C SER A 322 -11.80 23.85 -0.74
N SER A 323 -12.92 24.48 -1.08
CA SER A 323 -13.74 25.24 -0.12
C SER A 323 -14.47 24.34 0.89
N ARG A 324 -14.55 23.02 0.62
CA ARG A 324 -15.17 22.03 1.51
C ARG A 324 -14.22 21.51 2.58
N VAL A 325 -12.94 21.88 2.52
CA VAL A 325 -11.92 21.50 3.50
C VAL A 325 -11.77 22.63 4.51
N SER A 326 -12.00 22.34 5.77
CA SER A 326 -11.91 23.30 6.87
C SER A 326 -10.47 23.77 7.13
N SER A 327 -10.32 24.91 7.83
CA SER A 327 -8.99 25.43 8.20
C SER A 327 -8.20 24.46 9.10
N VAL A 328 -8.90 23.70 9.96
CA VAL A 328 -8.27 22.67 10.81
C VAL A 328 -7.74 21.53 9.95
N GLU A 329 -8.55 21.01 9.04
CA GLU A 329 -8.11 19.95 8.12
C GLU A 329 -6.95 20.41 7.21
N LYS A 330 -6.94 21.66 6.74
CA LYS A 330 -5.80 22.24 5.99
C LYS A 330 -4.52 22.28 6.82
N ARG A 331 -4.63 22.55 8.12
CA ARG A 331 -3.48 22.47 9.06
C ARG A 331 -2.94 21.03 9.15
N HIS A 332 -3.81 20.01 9.21
CA HIS A 332 -3.40 18.60 9.20
C HIS A 332 -2.73 18.23 7.87
N ILE A 333 -3.28 18.68 6.73
CA ILE A 333 -2.65 18.47 5.42
C ILE A 333 -1.26 19.15 5.38
N LEU A 334 -1.10 20.35 5.95
CA LEU A 334 0.19 21.02 6.02
C LEU A 334 1.22 20.19 6.81
N ALA A 335 0.81 19.58 7.93
CA ALA A 335 1.67 18.64 8.67
C ALA A 335 1.98 17.37 7.86
N TYR A 336 1.06 16.94 7.00
CA TYR A 336 1.26 15.76 6.16
C TYR A 336 2.29 15.97 5.05
N VAL A 337 2.48 17.19 4.54
CA VAL A 337 3.43 17.47 3.45
C VAL A 337 4.85 16.96 3.76
N PRO A 338 5.52 17.38 4.86
CA PRO A 338 6.83 16.86 5.20
C PRO A 338 6.83 15.36 5.53
N MET A 339 5.76 14.85 6.13
CA MET A 339 5.61 13.42 6.39
C MET A 339 5.49 12.62 5.09
N PHE A 340 4.74 13.12 4.10
CA PHE A 340 4.63 12.55 2.76
C PHE A 340 6.00 12.49 2.07
N ALA A 341 6.76 13.59 2.09
CA ALA A 341 8.09 13.66 1.50
C ALA A 341 9.05 12.63 2.14
N VAL A 342 9.02 12.50 3.47
CA VAL A 342 9.83 11.51 4.19
C VAL A 342 9.38 10.08 3.90
N MET A 343 8.07 9.82 3.77
CA MET A 343 7.57 8.50 3.36
C MET A 343 8.06 8.14 1.94
N CYS A 344 8.03 9.08 1.00
CA CYS A 344 8.56 8.85 -0.35
C CYS A 344 10.07 8.52 -0.30
N LEU A 345 10.83 9.27 0.49
CA LEU A 345 12.26 9.05 0.64
C LEU A 345 12.55 7.72 1.35
N PHE A 346 11.74 7.37 2.37
CA PHE A 346 11.83 6.07 3.03
C PHE A 346 11.67 4.93 2.03
N TRP A 347 10.63 4.96 1.21
CA TRP A 347 10.38 3.91 0.22
C TRP A 347 11.44 3.89 -0.89
N ALA A 348 12.05 5.05 -1.23
CA ALA A 348 13.16 5.11 -2.19
C ALA A 348 14.42 4.43 -1.64
N VAL A 349 14.75 4.65 -0.36
CA VAL A 349 15.90 4.01 0.29
C VAL A 349 15.60 2.55 0.60
N TRP A 350 14.38 2.22 1.06
CA TRP A 350 13.96 0.83 1.31
C TRP A 350 14.01 -0.02 0.04
N PHE A 351 13.62 0.55 -1.11
CA PHE A 351 13.63 -0.14 -2.40
C PHE A 351 15.02 -0.65 -2.80
N GLN A 352 16.09 -0.08 -2.25
CA GLN A 352 17.46 -0.48 -2.55
C GLN A 352 17.79 -1.92 -2.11
N ILE A 353 16.93 -2.55 -1.32
CA ILE A 353 17.05 -4.00 -1.04
C ILE A 353 16.87 -4.83 -2.32
N TYR A 354 16.05 -4.35 -3.27
CA TYR A 354 15.81 -4.99 -4.57
C TYR A 354 16.77 -4.53 -5.67
N THR A 355 17.72 -3.63 -5.37
CA THR A 355 18.74 -3.15 -6.31
C THR A 355 20.12 -3.37 -5.76
N VAL A 356 20.76 -2.38 -5.14
CA VAL A 356 22.16 -2.45 -4.70
C VAL A 356 22.44 -3.58 -3.71
N VAL A 357 21.51 -3.87 -2.78
CA VAL A 357 21.73 -4.96 -1.81
C VAL A 357 21.64 -6.33 -2.50
N THR A 358 20.71 -6.48 -3.44
CA THR A 358 20.58 -7.69 -4.25
C THR A 358 21.84 -7.93 -5.11
N ILE A 359 22.36 -6.88 -5.77
CA ILE A 359 23.61 -6.98 -6.56
C ILE A 359 24.79 -7.30 -5.66
N TYR A 360 24.91 -6.62 -4.49
CA TYR A 360 25.95 -6.93 -3.52
C TYR A 360 25.88 -8.40 -3.05
N PHE A 361 24.69 -8.90 -2.77
CA PHE A 361 24.47 -10.29 -2.36
C PHE A 361 24.82 -11.27 -3.49
N ASP A 362 24.50 -10.94 -4.72
CA ASP A 362 24.81 -11.77 -5.90
C ASP A 362 26.31 -11.84 -6.18
N GLU A 363 26.98 -10.69 -6.24
CA GLU A 363 28.35 -10.58 -6.78
C GLU A 363 29.46 -10.68 -5.71
N THR A 364 29.16 -10.32 -4.46
CA THR A 364 30.19 -10.16 -3.43
C THR A 364 30.06 -11.16 -2.29
N SER A 365 28.85 -11.71 -2.05
CA SER A 365 28.61 -12.61 -0.91
C SER A 365 29.00 -14.04 -1.24
N ASN A 366 29.60 -14.76 -0.26
CA ASN A 366 29.72 -16.21 -0.36
C ASN A 366 28.37 -16.87 -0.07
N ARG A 367 27.65 -17.22 -1.14
CA ARG A 367 26.31 -17.81 -1.08
C ARG A 367 26.32 -19.33 -0.90
N VAL A 368 27.49 -19.95 -0.73
CA VAL A 368 27.57 -21.41 -0.52
C VAL A 368 27.56 -21.73 0.97
N LEU A 369 26.55 -22.48 1.41
CA LEU A 369 26.40 -22.96 2.78
C LEU A 369 26.25 -24.48 2.78
N TRP A 370 27.21 -25.18 3.38
CA TRP A 370 27.25 -26.66 3.42
C TRP A 370 27.13 -27.34 2.03
N GLY A 371 27.75 -26.73 1.01
CA GLY A 371 27.69 -27.23 -0.36
C GLY A 371 26.43 -26.87 -1.14
N PHE A 372 25.47 -26.17 -0.52
CA PHE A 372 24.27 -25.65 -1.18
C PHE A 372 24.45 -24.19 -1.54
N GLU A 373 24.24 -23.82 -2.80
CA GLU A 373 24.25 -22.43 -3.25
C GLU A 373 22.90 -21.78 -2.97
N ILE A 374 22.91 -20.71 -2.17
CA ILE A 374 21.71 -19.94 -1.81
C ILE A 374 21.30 -19.07 -3.01
N PRO A 375 20.07 -19.22 -3.54
CA PRO A 375 19.58 -18.36 -4.63
C PRO A 375 19.54 -16.89 -4.22
N VAL A 376 19.86 -15.99 -5.15
CA VAL A 376 19.83 -14.53 -4.89
C VAL A 376 18.45 -14.06 -4.41
N ALA A 377 17.40 -14.61 -4.99
CA ALA A 377 16.01 -14.31 -4.64
C ALA A 377 15.66 -14.61 -3.16
N TRP A 378 16.42 -15.47 -2.46
CA TRP A 378 16.17 -15.78 -1.05
C TRP A 378 16.41 -14.59 -0.12
N LEU A 379 17.13 -13.55 -0.58
CA LEU A 379 17.23 -12.28 0.14
C LEU A 379 15.85 -11.64 0.39
N ALA A 380 14.96 -11.68 -0.59
CA ALA A 380 13.59 -11.18 -0.44
C ALA A 380 12.75 -12.08 0.47
N ALA A 381 12.96 -13.41 0.43
CA ALA A 381 12.33 -14.34 1.38
C ALA A 381 12.78 -14.06 2.83
N LEU A 382 14.06 -13.79 3.03
CA LEU A 382 14.62 -13.43 4.35
C LEU A 382 13.96 -12.17 4.93
N GLN A 383 13.73 -11.15 4.11
CA GLN A 383 13.03 -9.94 4.52
C GLN A 383 11.59 -10.26 4.94
N SER A 384 10.85 -11.04 4.15
CA SER A 384 9.48 -11.46 4.49
C SER A 384 9.43 -12.32 5.76
N MET A 385 10.41 -13.18 5.98
CA MET A 385 10.55 -13.98 7.21
C MET A 385 10.69 -13.06 8.44
N TRP A 386 11.53 -12.02 8.36
CA TRP A 386 11.69 -11.06 9.44
C TRP A 386 10.40 -10.29 9.71
N VAL A 387 9.65 -9.92 8.67
CA VAL A 387 8.32 -9.30 8.86
C VAL A 387 7.38 -10.22 9.66
N ILE A 388 7.31 -11.51 9.30
CA ILE A 388 6.45 -12.49 10.00
C ILE A 388 6.81 -12.57 11.49
N ILE A 389 8.10 -12.64 11.81
CA ILE A 389 8.58 -12.78 13.18
C ILE A 389 8.36 -11.49 13.98
N PHE A 390 8.77 -10.34 13.43
CA PHE A 390 8.86 -9.10 14.18
C PHE A 390 7.59 -8.24 14.15
N ALA A 391 6.67 -8.44 13.20
CA ALA A 391 5.42 -7.67 13.17
C ALA A 391 4.57 -7.92 14.43
N GLY A 392 4.45 -9.18 14.86
CA GLY A 392 3.75 -9.55 16.09
C GLY A 392 4.43 -8.99 17.35
N LEU A 393 5.77 -9.07 17.41
CA LEU A 393 6.56 -8.53 18.53
C LEU A 393 6.43 -7.01 18.63
N MET A 394 6.48 -6.30 17.50
CA MET A 394 6.28 -4.84 17.43
C MET A 394 4.86 -4.46 17.86
N ALA A 395 3.83 -5.18 17.41
CA ALA A 395 2.45 -4.95 17.83
C ALA A 395 2.28 -5.14 19.35
N ALA A 396 2.82 -6.22 19.91
CA ALA A 396 2.83 -6.46 21.35
C ALA A 396 3.58 -5.38 22.12
N MET A 397 4.72 -4.92 21.63
CA MET A 397 5.48 -3.80 22.19
C MET A 397 4.64 -2.52 22.24
N TRP A 398 3.98 -2.15 21.13
CA TRP A 398 3.11 -0.97 21.10
C TRP A 398 1.93 -1.09 22.06
N THR A 399 1.28 -2.24 22.13
CA THR A 399 0.19 -2.50 23.07
C THR A 399 0.66 -2.34 24.52
N LYS A 400 1.84 -2.89 24.87
CA LYS A 400 2.42 -2.77 26.21
C LYS A 400 2.81 -1.34 26.57
N MET A 401 3.28 -0.56 25.61
CA MET A 401 3.63 0.86 25.82
C MET A 401 2.40 1.76 26.02
N GLY A 402 1.25 1.39 25.46
CA GLY A 402 0.00 2.15 25.58
C GLY A 402 0.18 3.63 25.23
N THR A 403 -0.14 4.53 26.16
CA THR A 403 -0.02 5.99 25.97
C THR A 403 1.42 6.51 25.98
N ARG A 404 2.40 5.67 26.35
CA ARG A 404 3.84 6.05 26.35
C ARG A 404 4.50 5.85 24.97
N GLN A 405 3.74 5.40 23.97
CA GLN A 405 4.28 5.24 22.62
C GLN A 405 4.79 6.58 22.07
N PRO A 406 5.91 6.57 21.30
CA PRO A 406 6.30 7.73 20.53
C PRO A 406 5.18 8.14 19.56
N LYS A 407 4.97 9.45 19.38
CA LYS A 407 4.04 9.98 18.39
C LYS A 407 4.47 9.62 16.97
N THR A 408 3.54 9.63 16.02
CA THR A 408 3.77 9.21 14.62
C THR A 408 5.01 9.87 13.98
N PRO A 409 5.23 11.21 14.08
CA PRO A 409 6.42 11.83 13.49
C PRO A 409 7.73 11.29 14.09
N MET A 410 7.77 10.98 15.38
CA MET A 410 8.94 10.40 16.03
C MET A 410 9.22 8.97 15.54
N LYS A 411 8.17 8.15 15.34
CA LYS A 411 8.33 6.79 14.80
C LYS A 411 8.92 6.83 13.38
N PHE A 412 8.51 7.78 12.56
CA PHE A 412 9.06 7.97 11.21
C PHE A 412 10.50 8.45 11.25
N ALA A 413 10.84 9.37 12.16
CA ALA A 413 12.22 9.79 12.36
C ALA A 413 13.12 8.61 12.74
N LEU A 414 12.69 7.77 13.70
CA LEU A 414 13.43 6.57 14.11
C LEU A 414 13.57 5.58 12.95
N ALA A 415 12.50 5.37 12.14
CA ALA A 415 12.57 4.51 10.97
C ALA A 415 13.65 4.97 9.99
N MET A 416 13.71 6.27 9.69
CA MET A 416 14.72 6.84 8.80
C MET A 416 16.14 6.74 9.35
N LEU A 417 16.33 6.99 10.64
CA LEU A 417 17.64 6.87 11.29
C LEU A 417 18.16 5.43 11.25
N ILE A 418 17.31 4.45 11.59
CA ILE A 418 17.65 3.02 11.52
C ILE A 418 17.96 2.61 10.08
N MET A 419 17.12 3.03 9.14
CA MET A 419 17.31 2.75 7.72
C MET A 419 18.66 3.26 7.21
N GLY A 420 18.97 4.53 7.47
CA GLY A 420 20.23 5.13 7.04
C GLY A 420 21.46 4.50 7.71
N ALA A 421 21.38 4.21 9.02
CA ALA A 421 22.44 3.52 9.74
C ALA A 421 22.69 2.11 9.18
N SER A 422 21.61 1.39 8.80
CA SER A 422 21.72 0.05 8.18
C SER A 422 22.56 0.08 6.90
N TYR A 423 22.35 1.07 6.03
CA TYR A 423 23.14 1.21 4.81
C TYR A 423 24.60 1.60 5.08
N LEU A 424 24.89 2.44 6.08
CA LEU A 424 26.26 2.76 6.45
C LEU A 424 27.03 1.54 6.97
N CYS A 425 26.35 0.58 7.60
CA CYS A 425 26.98 -0.65 8.08
C CYS A 425 27.49 -1.59 6.98
N PHE A 426 27.09 -1.39 5.71
CA PHE A 426 27.69 -2.10 4.57
C PHE A 426 29.09 -1.58 4.22
N ILE A 427 29.37 -0.30 4.46
CA ILE A 427 30.59 0.39 4.00
C ILE A 427 31.88 -0.27 4.47
N PRO A 428 32.05 -0.70 5.75
CA PRO A 428 33.28 -1.36 6.19
C PRO A 428 33.62 -2.61 5.37
N PHE A 429 32.62 -3.43 5.04
CA PHE A 429 32.82 -4.66 4.25
C PHE A 429 33.19 -4.33 2.80
N ILE A 430 32.47 -3.37 2.19
CA ILE A 430 32.76 -2.94 0.82
C ILE A 430 34.15 -2.33 0.72
N SER A 431 34.53 -1.45 1.65
CA SER A 431 35.83 -0.74 1.64
C SER A 431 37.02 -1.66 1.91
N SER A 432 36.84 -2.69 2.75
CA SER A 432 37.90 -3.64 3.05
C SER A 432 38.04 -4.76 2.03
N GLY A 433 37.08 -4.89 1.09
CA GLY A 433 37.00 -6.03 0.16
C GLY A 433 36.73 -7.37 0.85
N GLN A 434 36.36 -7.36 2.13
CA GLN A 434 36.04 -8.58 2.87
C GLN A 434 34.64 -9.07 2.51
N VAL A 435 34.51 -10.38 2.35
CA VAL A 435 33.22 -11.02 2.14
C VAL A 435 32.39 -10.90 3.41
N MET A 436 31.22 -10.28 3.28
CA MET A 436 30.29 -10.14 4.41
C MET A 436 29.74 -11.52 4.82
N PRO A 437 29.84 -11.90 6.11
CA PRO A 437 29.21 -13.12 6.60
C PRO A 437 27.68 -13.09 6.39
N LEU A 438 27.08 -14.21 5.99
CA LEU A 438 25.62 -14.33 5.78
C LEU A 438 24.80 -13.92 7.01
N ALA A 439 25.32 -14.19 8.23
CA ALA A 439 24.66 -13.77 9.46
C ALA A 439 24.61 -12.23 9.60
N VAL A 440 25.65 -11.53 9.17
CA VAL A 440 25.69 -10.04 9.18
C VAL A 440 24.71 -9.51 8.14
N MET A 441 24.69 -10.09 6.93
CA MET A 441 23.71 -9.75 5.91
C MET A 441 22.27 -9.92 6.44
N ALA A 442 22.00 -11.06 7.08
CA ALA A 442 20.68 -11.33 7.66
C ALA A 442 20.30 -10.31 8.76
N LEU A 443 21.28 -9.89 9.57
CA LEU A 443 21.06 -8.86 10.60
C LEU A 443 20.81 -7.48 9.98
N LEU A 444 21.51 -7.10 8.92
CA LEU A 444 21.28 -5.83 8.22
C LEU A 444 19.91 -5.81 7.54
N VAL A 445 19.49 -6.91 6.92
CA VAL A 445 18.13 -7.05 6.40
C VAL A 445 17.09 -6.95 7.52
N LEU A 446 17.36 -7.51 8.71
CA LEU A 446 16.51 -7.33 9.89
C LEU A 446 16.38 -5.87 10.30
N THR A 447 17.48 -5.10 10.37
CA THR A 447 17.41 -3.68 10.76
C THR A 447 16.62 -2.86 9.74
N ILE A 448 16.76 -3.13 8.45
CA ILE A 448 15.92 -2.54 7.38
C ILE A 448 14.44 -2.91 7.59
N THR A 449 14.15 -4.16 7.93
CA THR A 449 12.78 -4.64 8.19
C THR A 449 12.19 -3.98 9.45
N ILE A 450 12.96 -3.79 10.51
CA ILE A 450 12.51 -3.05 11.71
C ILE A 450 12.17 -1.60 11.35
N ALA A 451 12.98 -0.94 10.54
CA ALA A 451 12.66 0.40 10.04
C ALA A 451 11.34 0.42 9.25
N GLU A 452 11.09 -0.59 8.42
CA GLU A 452 9.83 -0.75 7.70
C GLU A 452 8.64 -0.92 8.64
N LEU A 453 8.74 -1.77 9.65
CA LEU A 453 7.67 -2.01 10.63
C LEU A 453 7.37 -0.78 11.50
N LEU A 454 8.31 0.14 11.66
CA LEU A 454 8.11 1.42 12.34
C LEU A 454 7.32 2.43 11.49
N LEU A 455 7.31 2.31 10.16
CA LEU A 455 6.70 3.28 9.27
C LEU A 455 5.48 2.72 8.52
N SER A 456 5.61 1.56 7.88
CA SER A 456 4.65 1.04 6.92
C SER A 456 3.22 0.89 7.47
N PRO A 457 2.96 0.15 8.58
CA PRO A 457 1.61 0.00 9.11
C PRO A 457 1.05 1.30 9.69
N ILE A 458 1.94 2.19 10.17
CA ILE A 458 1.57 3.44 10.82
C ILE A 458 1.21 4.51 9.78
N SER A 459 1.85 4.50 8.61
CA SER A 459 1.63 5.49 7.55
C SER A 459 0.18 5.50 7.05
N LEU A 460 -0.40 4.33 6.82
CA LEU A 460 -1.79 4.21 6.39
C LEU A 460 -2.78 4.65 7.48
N SER A 461 -2.55 4.22 8.72
CA SER A 461 -3.34 4.66 9.87
C SER A 461 -3.27 6.18 10.04
N PHE A 462 -2.08 6.76 9.93
CA PHE A 462 -1.89 8.19 10.02
C PHE A 462 -2.63 8.95 8.90
N ALA A 463 -2.48 8.50 7.65
CA ALA A 463 -3.16 9.09 6.51
C ALA A 463 -4.69 9.11 6.69
N THR A 464 -5.28 8.03 7.23
CA THR A 464 -6.73 7.97 7.48
C THR A 464 -7.19 8.86 8.61
N LYS A 465 -6.37 9.05 9.65
CA LYS A 465 -6.69 9.93 10.79
C LYS A 465 -6.72 11.41 10.41
N ILE A 466 -5.79 11.85 9.56
CA ILE A 466 -5.67 13.25 9.13
C ILE A 466 -6.52 13.59 7.90
N ALA A 467 -7.16 12.59 7.32
CA ALA A 467 -7.92 12.72 6.08
C ALA A 467 -9.07 13.74 6.23
N PRO A 468 -9.15 14.78 5.37
CA PRO A 468 -10.34 15.61 5.32
C PRO A 468 -11.58 14.79 5.02
N GLU A 469 -12.71 15.13 5.65
CA GLU A 469 -13.98 14.38 5.53
C GLU A 469 -14.36 14.09 4.07
N VAL A 470 -14.19 15.12 3.22
CA VAL A 470 -14.52 15.04 1.78
C VAL A 470 -13.54 14.17 0.98
N PHE A 471 -12.36 13.86 1.53
CA PHE A 471 -11.28 13.12 0.84
C PHE A 471 -10.90 11.80 1.53
N LYS A 472 -11.65 11.32 2.53
CA LYS A 472 -11.31 10.11 3.31
C LYS A 472 -10.92 8.91 2.46
N THR A 473 -11.73 8.53 1.49
CA THR A 473 -11.44 7.38 0.61
C THR A 473 -10.23 7.63 -0.27
N GLN A 474 -10.09 8.87 -0.76
CA GLN A 474 -8.98 9.24 -1.64
C GLN A 474 -7.65 9.32 -0.90
N MET A 475 -7.66 9.57 0.42
CA MET A 475 -6.45 9.67 1.23
C MET A 475 -5.71 8.33 1.34
N VAL A 476 -6.42 7.20 1.30
CA VAL A 476 -5.80 5.86 1.22
C VAL A 476 -5.03 5.71 -0.09
N SER A 477 -5.64 6.06 -1.21
CA SER A 477 -4.98 6.06 -2.52
C SER A 477 -3.81 7.02 -2.57
N PHE A 478 -3.95 8.18 -1.92
CA PHE A 478 -2.88 9.17 -1.82
C PHE A 478 -1.70 8.67 -0.98
N ASN A 479 -1.96 7.88 0.08
CA ASN A 479 -0.89 7.21 0.81
C ASN A 479 -0.15 6.18 -0.06
N PHE A 480 -0.83 5.46 -0.94
CA PHE A 480 -0.16 4.56 -1.89
C PHE A 480 0.72 5.29 -2.91
N LEU A 481 0.45 6.58 -3.22
CA LEU A 481 1.36 7.38 -4.04
C LEU A 481 2.72 7.60 -3.36
N THR A 482 2.83 7.57 -2.01
CA THR A 482 4.13 7.63 -1.35
C THR A 482 5.00 6.42 -1.71
N ILE A 483 4.41 5.24 -1.81
CA ILE A 483 5.11 4.02 -2.21
C ILE A 483 5.45 4.06 -3.70
N SER A 484 4.48 4.47 -4.54
CA SER A 484 4.69 4.63 -5.98
C SER A 484 5.84 5.59 -6.28
N LEU A 485 5.80 6.78 -5.67
CA LEU A 485 6.82 7.80 -5.82
C LEU A 485 8.16 7.33 -5.27
N GLY A 486 8.16 6.70 -4.08
CA GLY A 486 9.36 6.19 -3.45
C GLY A 486 10.05 5.12 -4.28
N PHE A 487 9.34 4.11 -4.75
CA PHE A 487 9.94 3.04 -5.56
C PHE A 487 10.46 3.56 -6.89
N THR A 488 9.69 4.44 -7.56
CA THR A 488 10.13 5.07 -8.82
C THR A 488 11.36 5.94 -8.58
N LEU A 489 11.36 6.76 -7.52
CA LEU A 489 12.51 7.58 -7.14
C LEU A 489 13.72 6.70 -6.78
N GLY A 490 13.51 5.60 -6.06
CA GLY A 490 14.56 4.64 -5.72
C GLY A 490 15.20 4.02 -6.97
N GLY A 491 14.38 3.70 -7.98
CA GLY A 491 14.87 3.24 -9.29
C GLY A 491 15.68 4.31 -10.02
N VAL A 492 15.18 5.56 -10.07
CA VAL A 492 15.90 6.69 -10.69
C VAL A 492 17.21 7.00 -9.96
N LEU A 493 17.20 7.00 -8.61
CA LEU A 493 18.43 7.19 -7.82
C LEU A 493 19.45 6.11 -8.14
N PHE A 494 19.02 4.87 -8.31
CA PHE A 494 19.92 3.78 -8.69
C PHE A 494 20.42 3.96 -10.13
N ASP A 495 19.52 4.22 -11.07
CA ASP A 495 19.85 4.41 -12.51
C ASP A 495 20.92 5.50 -12.71
N GLU A 496 20.71 6.66 -12.08
CA GLU A 496 21.54 7.83 -12.30
C GLU A 496 22.83 7.88 -11.43
N LEU A 497 22.78 7.35 -10.20
CA LEU A 497 23.82 7.59 -9.21
C LEU A 497 24.62 6.34 -8.83
N TYR A 498 24.13 5.13 -9.15
CA TYR A 498 24.89 3.92 -8.89
C TYR A 498 26.08 3.82 -9.85
N ASN A 499 27.26 3.58 -9.28
CA ASN A 499 28.45 3.32 -10.05
C ASN A 499 29.21 2.14 -9.40
N ALA A 500 29.39 1.06 -10.16
CA ALA A 500 30.06 -0.15 -9.68
C ALA A 500 31.50 0.10 -9.20
N ALA A 501 32.22 1.10 -9.75
CA ALA A 501 33.54 1.50 -9.28
C ALA A 501 33.51 2.35 -7.99
N LYS A 502 32.35 2.88 -7.62
CA LYS A 502 32.16 3.81 -6.50
C LYS A 502 31.00 3.39 -5.57
N VAL A 503 30.82 2.10 -5.38
CA VAL A 503 29.71 1.51 -4.61
C VAL A 503 29.63 2.11 -3.19
N VAL A 504 30.77 2.38 -2.53
CA VAL A 504 30.82 3.02 -1.20
C VAL A 504 30.12 4.39 -1.19
N GLU A 505 30.29 5.17 -2.26
CA GLU A 505 29.66 6.49 -2.35
C GLU A 505 28.13 6.38 -2.41
N PHE A 506 27.62 5.37 -3.13
CA PHE A 506 26.19 5.11 -3.20
C PHE A 506 25.60 4.68 -1.85
N TYR A 507 26.23 3.73 -1.14
CA TYR A 507 25.81 3.36 0.22
C TYR A 507 25.89 4.53 1.20
N ARG A 508 26.91 5.39 1.07
CA ARG A 508 27.03 6.63 1.88
C ARG A 508 25.89 7.59 1.58
N LEU A 509 25.52 7.77 0.31
CA LEU A 509 24.37 8.58 -0.09
C LEU A 509 23.08 8.06 0.56
N LEU A 510 22.80 6.76 0.49
CA LEU A 510 21.62 6.15 1.12
C LEU A 510 21.61 6.38 2.64
N GLY A 511 22.76 6.23 3.28
CA GLY A 511 22.94 6.53 4.70
C GLY A 511 22.65 7.98 5.04
N ILE A 512 23.18 8.94 4.26
CA ILE A 512 22.97 10.38 4.44
C ILE A 512 21.49 10.73 4.21
N LEU A 513 20.85 10.20 3.17
CA LEU A 513 19.44 10.42 2.90
C LEU A 513 18.56 9.91 4.06
N GLY A 514 18.87 8.72 4.59
CA GLY A 514 18.16 8.16 5.74
C GLY A 514 18.37 8.98 7.01
N ILE A 515 19.62 9.14 7.44
CA ILE A 515 19.92 9.86 8.69
C ILE A 515 19.52 11.33 8.58
N GLY A 516 19.84 12.00 7.47
CA GLY A 516 19.53 13.41 7.27
C GLY A 516 18.04 13.70 7.35
N SER A 517 17.20 12.90 6.68
CA SER A 517 15.75 13.06 6.75
C SER A 517 15.18 12.71 8.13
N GLY A 518 15.75 11.72 8.82
CA GLY A 518 15.41 11.42 10.21
C GLY A 518 15.73 12.60 11.14
N VAL A 519 16.90 13.21 11.01
CA VAL A 519 17.29 14.40 11.78
C VAL A 519 16.37 15.59 11.45
N VAL A 520 16.06 15.83 10.18
CA VAL A 520 15.11 16.89 9.78
C VAL A 520 13.76 16.69 10.46
N LEU A 521 13.21 15.45 10.48
CA LEU A 521 11.98 15.19 11.21
C LEU A 521 12.10 15.43 12.73
N LEU A 522 13.24 15.06 13.35
CA LEU A 522 13.47 15.33 14.77
C LEU A 522 13.44 16.85 15.07
N VAL A 523 14.08 17.66 14.22
CA VAL A 523 14.05 19.12 14.34
C VAL A 523 12.63 19.67 14.14
N MET A 524 11.85 19.07 13.24
CA MET A 524 10.47 19.47 12.98
C MET A 524 9.45 18.99 14.02
N LEU A 525 9.82 18.07 14.95
CA LEU A 525 8.87 17.52 15.92
C LEU A 525 8.05 18.55 16.69
N PRO A 526 8.61 19.66 17.22
CA PRO A 526 7.81 20.66 17.94
C PRO A 526 6.69 21.24 17.06
N VAL A 527 7.01 21.56 15.79
CA VAL A 527 6.05 22.12 14.83
C VAL A 527 5.00 21.07 14.45
N LEU A 528 5.42 19.85 14.11
CA LEU A 528 4.50 18.77 13.73
C LEU A 528 3.56 18.39 14.87
N ASN A 529 4.07 18.26 16.10
CA ASN A 529 3.24 17.96 17.27
C ASN A 529 2.23 19.08 17.58
N ARG A 530 2.58 20.34 17.29
CA ARG A 530 1.65 21.48 17.42
C ARG A 530 0.57 21.44 16.33
N LEU A 531 0.93 21.12 15.09
CA LEU A 531 -0.02 21.02 13.98
C LEU A 531 -0.99 19.86 14.12
N LEU A 532 -0.59 18.79 14.82
CA LEU A 532 -1.33 17.53 15.00
C LEU A 532 -1.89 17.38 16.42
N SER A 533 -1.93 18.45 17.23
CA SER A 533 -2.25 18.39 18.66
C SER A 533 -3.66 17.87 18.99
N ASP A 534 -4.56 17.91 18.03
CA ASP A 534 -5.96 17.49 18.12
C ASP A 534 -6.25 16.10 17.51
N ILE A 535 -5.21 15.40 17.01
CA ILE A 535 -5.37 14.07 16.38
C ILE A 535 -4.96 12.92 17.30
N ASP A 536 -4.13 13.18 18.30
CA ASP A 536 -3.56 12.19 19.23
C ASP A 536 -4.46 11.85 20.43
#